data_d485c62a9fb381ffd51937803368b07e
#
_entry.id   d485c62a9fb381ffd51937803368b07e
#
_cell.length_a   1.000
_cell.length_b   1.000
_cell.length_c   1.000
_cell.angle_alpha   90.00
_cell.angle_beta   90.00
_cell.angle_gamma   90.00
#
_symmetry.space_group_name_H-M   'P 1'
#
loop_
_entity.id
_entity.type
_entity.pdbx_description
1 polymer ?
#
loop_
_entity_poly.entity_id
_entity_poly.type
_entity_poly.pdbx_seq_one_letter_code
_entity_poly.pdbx_strand_id
1 'polypeptide(L)'
;MKITVGARFEGSGTIKIDGVTPCSYPDTNFFEAGTIVSLEAVPEPGYYFAGWSGDLTGSDNPSAIEMDSEKTITANFSRITYTLTIEVNGSGSITPSDNRQDYESGTVVEITAIPDRGWQFDGWNGNVDDQALATTTVTMGSEKTITANFSRNTLAWWIIAAIAAGATIAIVLPLLARSRRRND
;
A
#
# COMPACT_ATOMS: atom_id res chain seq x y z
N MET A 1 3.39 -28.32 -34.30
CA MET A 1 3.80 -26.90 -34.43
C MET A 1 4.39 -26.44 -33.13
N LYS A 2 5.18 -25.39 -33.13
CA LYS A 2 5.89 -24.88 -31.97
C LYS A 2 5.12 -23.71 -31.39
N ILE A 3 4.89 -23.71 -30.04
CA ILE A 3 4.46 -22.54 -29.31
C ILE A 3 5.60 -22.09 -28.35
N THR A 4 5.87 -20.80 -28.32
CA THR A 4 6.80 -20.20 -27.37
C THR A 4 6.01 -19.24 -26.50
N VAL A 5 6.02 -19.47 -25.19
CA VAL A 5 5.36 -18.58 -24.22
C VAL A 5 6.40 -17.86 -23.37
N GLY A 6 6.14 -16.60 -23.10
CA GLY A 6 6.95 -15.77 -22.22
C GLY A 6 6.08 -14.95 -21.25
N ALA A 7 6.64 -14.59 -20.11
CA ALA A 7 6.05 -13.63 -19.19
C ALA A 7 6.86 -12.34 -19.25
N ARG A 8 6.18 -11.21 -19.37
CA ARG A 8 6.81 -9.90 -19.29
C ARG A 8 6.83 -9.45 -17.82
N PHE A 9 7.99 -9.02 -17.36
CA PHE A 9 8.37 -8.85 -15.97
C PHE A 9 8.56 -10.19 -15.26
N GLU A 10 9.77 -10.74 -15.33
CA GLU A 10 10.15 -11.96 -14.59
C GLU A 10 9.79 -11.82 -13.10
N GLY A 11 9.17 -12.86 -12.52
CA GLY A 11 8.72 -12.88 -11.13
C GLY A 11 7.38 -12.20 -10.85
N SER A 12 6.65 -11.73 -11.88
CA SER A 12 5.33 -11.08 -11.71
C SER A 12 4.13 -12.01 -11.92
N GLY A 13 4.37 -13.24 -12.36
CA GLY A 13 3.34 -14.26 -12.58
C GLY A 13 3.85 -15.44 -13.39
N THR A 14 2.98 -16.42 -13.54
CA THR A 14 3.23 -17.64 -14.30
C THR A 14 2.16 -17.85 -15.36
N ILE A 15 2.45 -18.70 -16.35
CA ILE A 15 1.49 -19.12 -17.38
C ILE A 15 1.32 -20.62 -17.26
N LYS A 16 0.09 -21.11 -17.18
CA LYS A 16 -0.20 -22.53 -17.36
C LYS A 16 -0.58 -22.80 -18.80
N ILE A 17 -0.03 -23.86 -19.35
CA ILE A 17 -0.32 -24.38 -20.70
C ILE A 17 -1.06 -25.70 -20.48
N ASP A 18 -2.32 -25.80 -20.90
CA ASP A 18 -3.20 -26.95 -20.63
C ASP A 18 -3.19 -27.39 -19.15
N GLY A 19 -3.16 -26.41 -18.23
CA GLY A 19 -3.12 -26.63 -16.79
C GLY A 19 -1.75 -26.90 -16.18
N VAL A 20 -0.68 -27.00 -16.99
CA VAL A 20 0.68 -27.28 -16.52
C VAL A 20 1.50 -26.00 -16.50
N THR A 21 2.16 -25.76 -15.37
CA THR A 21 3.08 -24.61 -15.21
C THR A 21 4.47 -25.02 -15.71
N PRO A 22 5.07 -24.28 -16.68
CA PRO A 22 6.44 -24.50 -17.14
C PRO A 22 7.47 -24.27 -16.01
N CYS A 23 8.62 -24.94 -16.11
CA CYS A 23 9.70 -24.79 -15.14
C CYS A 23 10.51 -23.50 -15.31
N SER A 24 10.45 -22.87 -16.48
CA SER A 24 11.17 -21.62 -16.81
C SER A 24 10.53 -20.92 -18.00
N TYR A 25 10.84 -19.62 -18.17
CA TYR A 25 10.44 -18.82 -19.33
C TYR A 25 11.66 -18.25 -20.07
N PRO A 26 11.62 -18.09 -21.40
CA PRO A 26 10.55 -18.55 -22.30
C PRO A 26 10.49 -20.08 -22.35
N ASP A 27 9.28 -20.64 -22.35
CA ASP A 27 9.05 -22.07 -22.53
C ASP A 27 8.62 -22.38 -23.94
N THR A 28 8.97 -23.56 -24.42
CA THR A 28 8.69 -24.01 -25.76
C THR A 28 8.05 -25.39 -25.73
N ASN A 29 6.83 -25.48 -26.23
CA ASN A 29 6.09 -26.71 -26.36
C ASN A 29 5.76 -27.01 -27.83
N PHE A 30 5.56 -28.30 -28.14
CA PHE A 30 5.22 -28.76 -29.50
C PHE A 30 3.84 -29.42 -29.48
N PHE A 31 3.00 -28.98 -30.38
CA PHE A 31 1.64 -29.49 -30.56
C PHE A 31 1.40 -29.92 -32.00
N GLU A 32 0.42 -30.78 -32.23
CA GLU A 32 -0.06 -31.13 -33.55
C GLU A 32 -0.80 -29.93 -34.16
N ALA A 33 -0.82 -29.90 -35.52
CA ALA A 33 -1.57 -28.88 -36.25
C ALA A 33 -3.08 -29.01 -35.95
N GLY A 34 -3.74 -27.88 -35.69
CA GLY A 34 -5.16 -27.79 -35.33
C GLY A 34 -5.44 -28.06 -33.86
N THR A 35 -4.44 -28.33 -33.00
CA THR A 35 -4.67 -28.44 -31.56
C THR A 35 -5.09 -27.08 -30.98
N ILE A 36 -6.12 -27.07 -30.14
CA ILE A 36 -6.49 -25.91 -29.35
C ILE A 36 -5.77 -25.99 -28.02
N VAL A 37 -4.92 -25.01 -27.72
CA VAL A 37 -4.12 -24.92 -26.50
C VAL A 37 -4.73 -23.89 -25.55
N SER A 38 -4.97 -24.28 -24.32
CA SER A 38 -5.46 -23.39 -23.26
C SER A 38 -4.30 -22.71 -22.54
N LEU A 39 -4.41 -21.39 -22.33
CA LEU A 39 -3.43 -20.58 -21.64
C LEU A 39 -4.09 -19.86 -20.46
N GLU A 40 -3.55 -20.02 -19.26
CA GLU A 40 -4.00 -19.34 -18.04
C GLU A 40 -2.84 -18.53 -17.45
N ALA A 41 -2.99 -17.21 -17.38
CA ALA A 41 -2.05 -16.34 -16.69
C ALA A 41 -2.39 -16.28 -15.20
N VAL A 42 -1.40 -16.57 -14.35
CA VAL A 42 -1.54 -16.57 -12.88
C VAL A 42 -0.62 -15.52 -12.30
N PRO A 43 -1.15 -14.33 -11.91
CA PRO A 43 -0.34 -13.28 -11.32
C PRO A 43 0.23 -13.67 -9.96
N GLU A 44 1.44 -13.21 -9.64
CA GLU A 44 1.98 -13.25 -8.29
C GLU A 44 1.33 -12.18 -7.39
N PRO A 45 1.41 -12.33 -6.05
CA PRO A 45 0.91 -11.31 -5.12
C PRO A 45 1.45 -9.91 -5.43
N GLY A 46 0.57 -8.91 -5.47
CA GLY A 46 0.92 -7.53 -5.83
C GLY A 46 0.90 -7.22 -7.32
N TYR A 47 0.56 -8.20 -8.17
CA TYR A 47 0.41 -8.02 -9.61
C TYR A 47 -0.98 -8.42 -10.09
N TYR A 48 -1.36 -7.92 -11.25
CA TYR A 48 -2.54 -8.35 -11.99
C TYR A 48 -2.17 -8.68 -13.43
N PHE A 49 -2.96 -9.54 -14.05
CA PHE A 49 -2.81 -9.85 -15.45
C PHE A 49 -3.35 -8.68 -16.29
N ALA A 50 -2.48 -8.06 -17.09
CA ALA A 50 -2.81 -6.90 -17.92
C ALA A 50 -3.24 -7.27 -19.36
N GLY A 51 -2.99 -8.52 -19.78
CA GLY A 51 -3.40 -9.03 -21.08
C GLY A 51 -2.33 -9.83 -21.80
N TRP A 52 -2.74 -10.45 -22.88
CA TRP A 52 -1.87 -11.20 -23.79
C TRP A 52 -1.32 -10.29 -24.89
N SER A 53 -0.13 -10.62 -25.39
CA SER A 53 0.47 -10.01 -26.57
C SER A 53 1.23 -11.02 -27.39
N GLY A 54 1.49 -10.69 -28.68
CA GLY A 54 2.02 -11.60 -29.66
C GLY A 54 0.90 -12.19 -30.54
N ASP A 55 0.94 -13.49 -30.79
CA ASP A 55 -0.07 -14.18 -31.61
C ASP A 55 -1.41 -14.40 -30.90
N LEU A 56 -1.47 -14.14 -29.59
CA LEU A 56 -2.69 -14.04 -28.79
C LEU A 56 -2.78 -12.63 -28.22
N THR A 57 -3.96 -12.01 -28.31
CA THR A 57 -4.20 -10.65 -27.80
C THR A 57 -5.49 -10.61 -27.00
N GLY A 58 -5.62 -9.58 -26.14
CA GLY A 58 -6.80 -9.40 -25.31
C GLY A 58 -6.53 -9.70 -23.84
N SER A 59 -7.57 -9.66 -23.02
CA SER A 59 -7.51 -9.80 -21.56
C SER A 59 -8.29 -11.01 -21.01
N ASP A 60 -8.85 -11.84 -21.87
CA ASP A 60 -9.54 -13.06 -21.45
C ASP A 60 -8.54 -14.01 -20.79
N ASN A 61 -8.88 -14.52 -19.61
CA ASN A 61 -8.02 -15.40 -18.84
C ASN A 61 -8.87 -16.44 -18.05
N PRO A 62 -8.79 -17.73 -18.35
CA PRO A 62 -7.95 -18.33 -19.39
C PRO A 62 -8.40 -17.97 -20.82
N SER A 63 -7.47 -18.13 -21.75
CA SER A 63 -7.72 -17.97 -23.19
C SER A 63 -7.24 -19.20 -23.94
N ALA A 64 -7.68 -19.36 -25.20
CA ALA A 64 -7.31 -20.49 -26.03
C ALA A 64 -6.82 -20.03 -27.41
N ILE A 65 -5.89 -20.78 -27.98
CA ILE A 65 -5.34 -20.52 -29.32
C ILE A 65 -5.24 -21.82 -30.14
N GLU A 66 -5.58 -21.74 -31.41
CA GLU A 66 -5.41 -22.84 -32.36
C GLU A 66 -3.99 -22.84 -32.91
N MET A 67 -3.38 -24.03 -33.00
CA MET A 67 -2.03 -24.25 -33.51
C MET A 67 -2.07 -24.46 -35.02
N ASP A 68 -2.33 -23.39 -35.78
CA ASP A 68 -2.32 -23.36 -37.26
C ASP A 68 -0.94 -22.99 -37.83
N SER A 69 -0.06 -22.43 -37.01
CA SER A 69 1.31 -22.00 -37.30
C SER A 69 2.17 -22.04 -36.04
N GLU A 70 3.46 -21.68 -36.13
CA GLU A 70 4.26 -21.37 -34.92
C GLU A 70 3.71 -20.11 -34.24
N LYS A 71 3.61 -20.14 -32.93
CA LYS A 71 3.05 -19.05 -32.11
C LYS A 71 4.06 -18.55 -31.09
N THR A 72 4.07 -17.24 -30.90
CA THR A 72 4.81 -16.58 -29.84
C THR A 72 3.82 -15.72 -29.02
N ILE A 73 3.67 -16.04 -27.74
CA ILE A 73 2.68 -15.42 -26.86
C ILE A 73 3.38 -14.91 -25.61
N THR A 74 2.97 -13.73 -25.18
CA THR A 74 3.47 -13.12 -23.93
C THR A 74 2.30 -12.76 -23.02
N ALA A 75 2.33 -13.21 -21.76
CA ALA A 75 1.48 -12.70 -20.71
C ALA A 75 2.11 -11.42 -20.13
N ASN A 76 1.32 -10.35 -20.09
CA ASN A 76 1.75 -9.09 -19.50
C ASN A 76 1.14 -8.98 -18.11
N PHE A 77 1.99 -8.75 -17.10
CA PHE A 77 1.56 -8.48 -15.72
C PHE A 77 1.91 -7.04 -15.36
N SER A 78 1.10 -6.43 -14.54
CA SER A 78 1.31 -5.07 -14.04
C SER A 78 1.19 -5.04 -12.53
N ARG A 79 1.93 -4.14 -11.89
CA ARG A 79 1.87 -3.97 -10.44
C ARG A 79 0.54 -3.35 -10.02
N ILE A 80 -0.01 -3.83 -8.91
CA ILE A 80 -1.15 -3.20 -8.27
C ILE A 80 -0.63 -2.02 -7.45
N THR A 81 -1.17 -0.83 -7.70
CA THR A 81 -0.89 0.38 -6.91
C THR A 81 -2.16 0.86 -6.24
N TYR A 82 -2.00 1.48 -5.07
CA TYR A 82 -3.08 2.08 -4.30
C TYR A 82 -2.74 3.52 -3.94
N THR A 83 -3.73 4.39 -4.02
CA THR A 83 -3.59 5.78 -3.65
C THR A 83 -3.71 5.95 -2.13
N LEU A 84 -2.74 6.63 -1.50
CA LEU A 84 -2.84 7.17 -0.15
C LEU A 84 -3.23 8.65 -0.24
N THR A 85 -4.38 9.00 0.31
CA THR A 85 -4.83 10.38 0.47
C THR A 85 -4.64 10.83 1.91
N ILE A 86 -3.99 11.98 2.12
CA ILE A 86 -3.70 12.53 3.43
C ILE A 86 -4.45 13.86 3.61
N GLU A 87 -5.20 13.97 4.69
CA GLU A 87 -5.98 15.15 5.06
C GLU A 87 -5.50 15.72 6.39
N VAL A 88 -5.69 17.03 6.58
CA VAL A 88 -5.35 17.74 7.82
C VAL A 88 -6.60 18.42 8.36
N ASN A 89 -6.90 18.15 9.62
CA ASN A 89 -7.94 18.86 10.39
C ASN A 89 -7.28 19.64 11.53
N GLY A 90 -7.43 20.96 11.52
CA GLY A 90 -6.75 21.87 12.43
C GLY A 90 -5.53 22.54 11.76
N SER A 91 -4.46 22.79 12.52
CA SER A 91 -3.26 23.46 12.00
C SER A 91 -2.00 22.67 12.32
N GLY A 92 -1.33 22.22 11.29
CA GLY A 92 -0.14 21.38 11.31
C GLY A 92 0.22 20.92 9.91
N SER A 93 1.25 20.15 9.81
CA SER A 93 1.72 19.52 8.58
C SER A 93 1.96 18.03 8.76
N ILE A 94 2.11 17.31 7.65
CA ILE A 94 2.37 15.88 7.63
C ILE A 94 3.56 15.61 6.72
N THR A 95 4.38 14.64 7.09
CA THR A 95 5.43 14.11 6.24
C THR A 95 5.08 12.65 5.88
N PRO A 96 5.15 12.25 4.60
CA PRO A 96 5.47 13.05 3.42
C PRO A 96 4.40 14.13 3.15
N SER A 97 4.84 15.26 2.57
CA SER A 97 4.00 16.44 2.38
C SER A 97 3.04 16.35 1.19
N ASP A 98 3.22 15.35 0.34
CA ASP A 98 2.33 15.09 -0.78
C ASP A 98 1.03 14.47 -0.25
N ASN A 99 -0.06 15.17 -0.46
CA ASN A 99 -1.37 14.78 0.06
C ASN A 99 -2.02 13.63 -0.70
N ARG A 100 -1.44 13.23 -1.82
CA ARG A 100 -1.89 12.08 -2.62
C ARG A 100 -0.73 11.44 -3.35
N GLN A 101 -0.45 10.17 -3.06
CA GLN A 101 0.60 9.38 -3.69
C GLN A 101 0.13 7.97 -3.96
N ASP A 102 0.59 7.40 -5.06
CA ASP A 102 0.34 6.00 -5.41
C ASP A 102 1.52 5.15 -4.97
N TYR A 103 1.21 4.11 -4.21
CA TYR A 103 2.18 3.16 -3.67
C TYR A 103 1.87 1.76 -4.17
N GLU A 104 2.90 0.95 -4.38
CA GLU A 104 2.74 -0.46 -4.70
C GLU A 104 2.04 -1.21 -3.56
N SER A 105 1.24 -2.21 -3.91
CA SER A 105 0.59 -3.09 -2.95
C SER A 105 1.60 -3.67 -1.96
N GLY A 106 1.29 -3.61 -0.67
CA GLY A 106 2.15 -4.07 0.42
C GLY A 106 3.20 -3.05 0.90
N THR A 107 3.32 -1.87 0.25
CA THR A 107 4.24 -0.83 0.74
C THR A 107 3.84 -0.34 2.12
N VAL A 108 4.82 -0.24 3.03
CA VAL A 108 4.66 0.37 4.34
C VAL A 108 5.17 1.80 4.27
N VAL A 109 4.27 2.77 4.49
CA VAL A 109 4.55 4.21 4.43
C VAL A 109 4.62 4.75 5.85
N GLU A 110 5.74 5.34 6.23
CA GLU A 110 5.85 6.09 7.49
C GLU A 110 5.26 7.48 7.30
N ILE A 111 4.43 7.90 8.25
CA ILE A 111 3.80 9.22 8.29
C ILE A 111 4.07 9.88 9.63
N THR A 112 4.30 11.19 9.60
CA THR A 112 4.55 11.98 10.82
C THR A 112 3.70 13.24 10.81
N ALA A 113 2.91 13.44 11.86
CA ALA A 113 2.14 14.65 12.11
C ALA A 113 2.99 15.66 12.87
N ILE A 114 3.05 16.90 12.38
CA ILE A 114 3.84 17.99 12.93
C ILE A 114 2.89 19.15 13.27
N PRO A 115 2.53 19.36 14.56
CA PRO A 115 1.65 20.45 14.96
C PRO A 115 2.29 21.82 14.74
N ASP A 116 1.50 22.81 14.32
CA ASP A 116 1.92 24.21 14.29
C ASP A 116 2.05 24.77 15.71
N ARG A 117 2.69 25.94 15.80
CA ARG A 117 2.86 26.64 17.09
C ARG A 117 1.51 26.92 17.76
N GLY A 118 1.35 26.43 18.98
CA GLY A 118 0.12 26.56 19.76
C GLY A 118 -0.95 25.50 19.45
N TRP A 119 -0.59 24.50 18.65
CA TRP A 119 -1.41 23.34 18.38
C TRP A 119 -0.77 22.07 18.92
N GLN A 120 -1.55 21.04 19.11
CA GLN A 120 -1.13 19.70 19.51
C GLN A 120 -1.75 18.68 18.58
N PHE A 121 -1.07 17.55 18.41
CA PHE A 121 -1.62 16.40 17.69
C PHE A 121 -2.57 15.64 18.62
N ASP A 122 -3.78 15.36 18.16
CA ASP A 122 -4.80 14.66 18.91
C ASP A 122 -4.96 13.20 18.45
N GLY A 123 -4.46 12.86 17.26
CA GLY A 123 -4.53 11.52 16.75
C GLY A 123 -4.83 11.46 15.25
N TRP A 124 -4.66 10.26 14.70
CA TRP A 124 -5.02 9.92 13.34
C TRP A 124 -6.44 9.38 13.26
N ASN A 125 -7.14 9.74 12.20
CA ASN A 125 -8.35 9.05 11.76
C ASN A 125 -8.04 8.30 10.46
N GLY A 126 -8.52 7.04 10.36
CA GLY A 126 -8.24 6.13 9.25
C GLY A 126 -7.45 4.90 9.68
N ASN A 127 -7.06 4.08 8.70
CA ASN A 127 -6.38 2.81 8.96
C ASN A 127 -4.86 3.02 8.99
N VAL A 128 -4.33 3.30 10.17
CA VAL A 128 -2.90 3.40 10.52
C VAL A 128 -2.57 2.39 11.61
N ASP A 129 -1.30 2.07 11.82
CA ASP A 129 -0.87 1.06 12.79
C ASP A 129 -1.09 1.54 14.24
N ASP A 130 -0.80 2.82 14.53
CA ASP A 130 -1.09 3.44 15.82
C ASP A 130 -1.69 4.83 15.61
N GLN A 131 -2.93 5.02 16.07
CA GLN A 131 -3.67 6.26 15.89
C GLN A 131 -3.25 7.36 16.86
N ALA A 132 -2.59 7.03 17.96
CA ALA A 132 -2.22 7.99 19.02
C ALA A 132 -0.80 8.55 18.86
N LEU A 133 0.07 7.85 18.15
CA LEU A 133 1.44 8.29 17.93
C LEU A 133 1.51 9.27 16.75
N ALA A 134 2.20 10.40 16.96
CA ALA A 134 2.42 11.39 15.90
C ALA A 134 3.19 10.81 14.70
N THR A 135 4.10 9.87 14.95
CA THR A 135 4.76 9.08 13.90
C THR A 135 4.21 7.67 13.94
N THR A 136 3.69 7.21 12.81
CA THR A 136 3.09 5.87 12.65
C THR A 136 3.29 5.38 11.24
N THR A 137 2.77 4.19 10.91
CA THR A 137 2.87 3.59 9.58
C THR A 137 1.51 3.25 9.01
N VAL A 138 1.47 3.21 7.67
CA VAL A 138 0.30 2.80 6.86
C VAL A 138 0.74 1.72 5.90
N THR A 139 0.15 0.53 5.98
CA THR A 139 0.39 -0.54 5.00
C THR A 139 -0.61 -0.45 3.86
N MET A 140 -0.12 -0.33 2.62
CA MET A 140 -0.93 -0.12 1.41
C MET A 140 -1.45 -1.44 0.85
N GLY A 141 -2.60 -1.91 1.36
CA GLY A 141 -3.33 -3.09 0.84
C GLY A 141 -4.62 -2.74 0.09
N SER A 142 -4.98 -1.46 0.05
CA SER A 142 -6.12 -0.87 -0.64
C SER A 142 -5.92 0.64 -0.71
N GLU A 143 -6.76 1.35 -1.44
CA GLU A 143 -6.84 2.81 -1.34
C GLU A 143 -7.16 3.24 0.08
N LYS A 144 -6.48 4.29 0.57
CA LYS A 144 -6.64 4.78 1.94
C LYS A 144 -6.74 6.29 1.98
N THR A 145 -7.62 6.75 2.86
CA THR A 145 -7.69 8.15 3.29
C THR A 145 -7.43 8.18 4.79
N ILE A 146 -6.47 9.01 5.20
CA ILE A 146 -6.12 9.25 6.60
C ILE A 146 -6.19 10.74 6.89
N THR A 147 -6.59 11.09 8.11
CA THR A 147 -6.70 12.48 8.55
C THR A 147 -5.88 12.66 9.82
N ALA A 148 -4.94 13.62 9.83
CA ALA A 148 -4.30 14.07 11.05
C ALA A 148 -5.19 15.10 11.74
N ASN A 149 -5.50 14.89 13.02
CA ASN A 149 -6.28 15.81 13.80
C ASN A 149 -5.40 16.62 14.74
N PHE A 150 -5.55 17.93 14.70
CA PHE A 150 -4.86 18.86 15.57
C PHE A 150 -5.87 19.74 16.31
N SER A 151 -5.62 20.02 17.59
CA SER A 151 -6.38 20.98 18.37
C SER A 151 -5.49 22.07 18.98
N ARG A 152 -6.09 23.15 19.43
CA ARG A 152 -5.35 24.21 20.09
C ARG A 152 -4.85 23.74 21.44
N ASN A 153 -3.56 23.93 21.70
CA ASN A 153 -2.98 23.68 23.02
C ASN A 153 -3.42 24.78 24.00
N THR A 154 -4.55 24.53 24.66
CA THR A 154 -5.16 25.51 25.60
C THR A 154 -4.32 25.72 26.85
N LEU A 155 -3.50 24.74 27.26
CA LEU A 155 -2.62 24.86 28.44
C LEU A 155 -1.57 25.97 28.25
N ALA A 156 -1.01 26.13 27.06
CA ALA A 156 -0.03 27.19 26.79
C ALA A 156 -0.64 28.60 26.93
N TRP A 157 -1.90 28.77 26.58
CA TRP A 157 -2.58 30.06 26.65
C TRP A 157 -2.88 30.48 28.09
N TRP A 158 -3.27 29.54 28.96
CA TRP A 158 -3.52 29.82 30.39
C TRP A 158 -2.23 30.21 31.09
N ILE A 159 -1.10 29.58 30.78
CA ILE A 159 0.20 29.91 31.37
C ILE A 159 0.65 31.30 30.92
N ILE A 160 0.52 31.65 29.66
CA ILE A 160 0.89 32.96 29.11
C ILE A 160 -0.03 34.05 29.68
N ALA A 161 -1.33 33.81 29.76
CA ALA A 161 -2.29 34.74 30.33
C ALA A 161 -2.06 34.98 31.86
N ALA A 162 -1.71 33.93 32.60
CA ALA A 162 -1.41 34.03 34.01
C ALA A 162 -0.09 34.78 34.29
N ILE A 163 0.96 34.61 33.46
CA ILE A 163 2.20 35.36 33.55
C ILE A 163 1.96 36.84 33.20
N ALA A 164 1.12 37.13 32.22
CA ALA A 164 0.75 38.51 31.84
C ALA A 164 -0.09 39.20 32.91
N ALA A 165 -0.88 38.43 33.70
CA ALA A 165 -1.69 38.93 34.80
C ALA A 165 -0.92 39.03 36.15
N GLY A 166 0.37 38.70 36.20
CA GLY A 166 1.19 38.76 37.42
C GLY A 166 0.82 37.71 38.49
N ALA A 167 0.09 36.65 38.11
CA ALA A 167 -0.30 35.59 39.05
C ALA A 167 0.86 34.56 39.19
N THR A 168 1.28 34.30 40.43
CA THR A 168 2.18 33.19 40.76
C THR A 168 1.43 31.89 40.65
N ILE A 169 1.63 31.15 39.57
CA ILE A 169 1.06 29.82 39.41
C ILE A 169 1.95 28.82 40.14
N ALA A 170 1.47 28.26 41.22
CA ALA A 170 2.03 27.04 41.80
C ALA A 170 1.71 25.88 40.81
N ILE A 171 2.69 25.41 40.08
CA ILE A 171 2.57 24.20 39.23
C ILE A 171 2.47 23.02 40.17
N VAL A 172 1.25 22.57 40.47
CA VAL A 172 1.01 21.28 41.14
C VAL A 172 1.15 20.20 40.05
N LEU A 173 2.35 19.68 39.92
CA LEU A 173 2.57 18.44 39.15
C LEU A 173 1.86 17.30 39.91
N PRO A 174 0.92 16.56 39.28
CA PRO A 174 0.42 15.34 39.88
C PRO A 174 1.57 14.33 39.91
N LEU A 175 2.11 14.12 41.14
CA LEU A 175 2.98 12.98 41.41
C LEU A 175 2.12 11.71 41.18
N LEU A 176 2.33 11.04 40.06
CA LEU A 176 1.87 9.67 39.86
C LEU A 176 2.53 8.78 40.92
N ALA A 177 1.86 8.59 42.04
CA ALA A 177 2.23 7.63 43.07
C ALA A 177 2.17 6.23 42.45
N ARG A 178 3.34 5.69 42.16
CA ARG A 178 3.56 4.31 41.76
C ARG A 178 3.29 3.43 42.95
N SER A 179 2.05 2.95 43.11
CA SER A 179 1.68 1.93 44.07
C SER A 179 2.44 0.65 43.76
N ARG A 180 3.55 0.43 44.49
CA ARG A 180 4.17 -0.90 44.62
C ARG A 180 3.24 -1.76 45.43
N ARG A 181 2.48 -2.66 44.84
CA ARG A 181 1.95 -3.82 45.53
C ARG A 181 3.12 -4.76 45.85
N ARG A 182 3.48 -4.84 47.13
CA ARG A 182 4.21 -5.97 47.69
C ARG A 182 3.21 -7.12 47.78
N ASN A 183 3.55 -8.21 47.16
CA ASN A 183 2.97 -9.53 47.50
C ASN A 183 3.78 -10.07 48.68
N ASP A 184 3.10 -10.32 49.75
CA ASP A 184 3.40 -11.38 50.76
C ASP A 184 2.54 -12.58 50.42
#